data_8f9731591313e76d92a5852fb8ce2ba5
#
_entry.id   8f9731591313e76d92a5852fb8ce2ba5
#
_cell.length_a   1.000
_cell.length_b   1.000
_cell.length_c   1.000
_cell.angle_alpha   90.00
_cell.angle_beta   90.00
_cell.angle_gamma   90.00
#
_symmetry.space_group_name_H-M   'P 1'
#
loop_
_entity.id
_entity.type
_entity.pdbx_description
1 polymer ?
#
loop_
_entity_poly.entity_id
_entity_poly.type
_entity_poly.pdbx_seq_one_letter_code
_entity_poly.pdbx_strand_id
1 'polypeptide(L)'
;MKNYKAMKSAKSWSVKKAKVVDRAAVSEVKDDDGNVVRAAEAEESHDELQLVQKRYDSNSGKALDDSVQSFDLGSLANDISRIKADIKSLQDEQADMEQLEKDLKAL
;
A
#
# COMPACT_ATOMS: atom_id res chain seq x y z
N MET A 1 -8.40 -4.38 0.91
CA MET A 1 -7.72 -5.06 -0.22
C MET A 1 -8.15 -6.51 -0.27
N LYS A 2 -8.52 -6.96 -1.43
CA LYS A 2 -8.97 -8.35 -1.66
C LYS A 2 -7.93 -9.10 -2.50
N ASN A 3 -7.92 -10.42 -2.37
CA ASN A 3 -7.12 -11.32 -3.20
C ASN A 3 -5.59 -11.25 -3.03
N TYR A 4 -5.06 -10.43 -2.11
CA TYR A 4 -3.60 -10.32 -1.94
C TYR A 4 -2.93 -11.68 -1.68
N LYS A 5 -3.46 -12.46 -0.75
CA LYS A 5 -2.88 -13.76 -0.38
C LYS A 5 -2.83 -14.72 -1.57
N ALA A 6 -3.92 -14.80 -2.34
CA ALA A 6 -3.99 -15.65 -3.52
C ALA A 6 -3.04 -15.18 -4.62
N MET A 7 -2.98 -13.89 -4.88
CA MET A 7 -2.13 -13.31 -5.93
C MET A 7 -0.65 -13.39 -5.57
N LYS A 8 -0.30 -13.28 -4.30
CA LYS A 8 1.06 -13.52 -3.83
C LYS A 8 1.47 -14.97 -4.05
N SER A 9 0.61 -15.92 -3.73
CA SER A 9 0.86 -17.35 -3.94
C SER A 9 1.04 -17.68 -5.42
N ALA A 10 0.30 -17.00 -6.30
CA ALA A 10 0.45 -17.13 -7.75
C ALA A 10 1.67 -16.39 -8.31
N LYS A 11 2.43 -15.68 -7.47
CA LYS A 11 3.59 -14.84 -7.84
C LYS A 11 3.25 -13.69 -8.80
N SER A 12 1.97 -13.33 -8.90
CA SER A 12 1.52 -12.18 -9.69
C SER A 12 1.69 -10.86 -8.95
N TRP A 13 1.61 -10.89 -7.61
CA TRP A 13 1.82 -9.74 -6.75
C TRP A 13 3.00 -9.98 -5.82
N SER A 14 3.80 -8.94 -5.61
CA SER A 14 4.94 -8.98 -4.70
C SER A 14 5.07 -7.66 -3.97
N VAL A 15 5.78 -7.67 -2.85
CA VAL A 15 6.07 -6.45 -2.09
C VAL A 15 7.55 -6.14 -2.15
N LYS A 16 7.90 -4.88 -2.15
CA LYS A 16 9.28 -4.42 -2.10
C LYS A 16 9.39 -3.11 -1.33
N LYS A 17 10.62 -2.80 -0.92
CA LYS A 17 11.00 -1.53 -0.36
C LYS A 17 11.81 -0.78 -1.41
N ALA A 18 11.38 0.40 -1.77
CA ALA A 18 12.03 1.22 -2.78
C ALA A 18 12.50 2.54 -2.20
N LYS A 19 13.66 2.99 -2.64
CA LYS A 19 14.18 4.31 -2.30
C LYS A 19 13.54 5.35 -3.22
N VAL A 20 12.93 6.36 -2.63
CA VAL A 20 12.37 7.51 -3.34
C VAL A 20 13.21 8.73 -3.04
N VAL A 21 13.70 9.40 -4.08
CA VAL A 21 14.49 10.62 -3.94
C VAL A 21 13.55 11.80 -3.82
N ASP A 22 13.59 12.47 -2.66
CA ASP A 22 12.79 13.67 -2.39
C ASP A 22 13.47 14.92 -2.95
N ARG A 23 14.81 14.96 -2.85
CA ARG A 23 15.64 16.04 -3.38
C ARG A 23 16.97 15.48 -3.85
N ALA A 24 17.32 15.74 -5.10
CA ALA A 24 18.61 15.32 -5.65
C ALA A 24 19.77 16.06 -4.97
N ALA A 25 20.93 15.42 -4.93
CA ALA A 25 22.14 16.03 -4.44
C ALA A 25 22.49 17.27 -5.29
N VAL A 26 22.97 18.31 -4.61
CA VAL A 26 23.37 19.57 -5.24
C VAL A 26 24.87 19.76 -5.01
N SER A 27 25.59 20.02 -6.10
CA SER A 27 27.03 20.25 -6.04
C SER A 27 27.33 21.64 -5.50
N GLU A 28 28.47 21.78 -4.80
CA GLU A 28 29.01 23.04 -4.39
C GLU A 28 29.32 23.91 -5.61
N VAL A 29 29.00 25.22 -5.51
CA VAL A 29 29.28 26.22 -6.55
C VAL A 29 30.22 27.25 -5.95
N LYS A 30 31.34 27.49 -6.64
CA LYS A 30 32.32 28.51 -6.27
C LYS A 30 32.36 29.60 -7.33
N ASP A 31 32.71 30.86 -6.90
CA ASP A 31 32.97 31.95 -7.82
C ASP A 31 34.40 31.89 -8.38
N ASP A 32 34.78 32.89 -9.24
CA ASP A 32 36.09 32.92 -9.85
C ASP A 32 37.24 33.15 -8.83
N ASP A 33 36.92 33.70 -7.68
CA ASP A 33 37.89 33.93 -6.59
C ASP A 33 38.03 32.73 -5.66
N GLY A 34 37.28 31.65 -5.91
CA GLY A 34 37.28 30.43 -5.10
C GLY A 34 36.38 30.51 -3.87
N ASN A 35 35.55 31.54 -3.74
CA ASN A 35 34.58 31.66 -2.66
C ASN A 35 33.36 30.77 -2.93
N VAL A 36 32.86 30.11 -1.89
CA VAL A 36 31.66 29.29 -2.00
C VAL A 36 30.42 30.15 -2.16
N VAL A 37 29.79 30.11 -3.32
CA VAL A 37 28.52 30.80 -3.62
C VAL A 37 27.34 30.01 -3.13
N ARG A 38 27.42 28.69 -3.26
CA ARG A 38 26.40 27.73 -2.76
C ARG A 38 27.10 26.50 -2.23
N ALA A 39 26.79 26.13 -0.99
CA ALA A 39 27.30 24.90 -0.39
C ALA A 39 26.69 23.66 -1.05
N ALA A 40 27.46 22.58 -1.08
CA ALA A 40 26.94 21.31 -1.49
C ALA A 40 25.83 20.82 -0.54
N GLU A 41 24.79 20.25 -1.10
CA GLU A 41 23.69 19.65 -0.34
C GLU A 41 23.58 18.16 -0.68
N ALA A 42 23.40 17.33 0.36
CA ALA A 42 23.23 15.92 0.18
C ALA A 42 21.84 15.59 -0.39
N GLU A 43 21.76 14.49 -1.10
CA GLU A 43 20.49 13.91 -1.53
C GLU A 43 19.63 13.59 -0.31
N GLU A 44 18.36 13.95 -0.38
CA GLU A 44 17.35 13.51 0.58
C GLU A 44 16.48 12.45 -0.06
N SER A 45 16.28 11.38 0.67
CA SER A 45 15.45 10.25 0.21
C SER A 45 14.78 9.56 1.38
N HIS A 46 13.73 8.82 1.07
CA HIS A 46 13.05 7.96 2.03
C HIS A 46 12.77 6.61 1.39
N ASP A 47 12.56 5.60 2.24
CA ASP A 47 12.12 4.29 1.79
C ASP A 47 10.59 4.26 1.69
N GLU A 48 10.11 3.64 0.64
CA GLU A 48 8.69 3.48 0.37
C GLU A 48 8.35 1.99 0.27
N LEU A 49 7.31 1.58 0.98
CA LEU A 49 6.80 0.22 0.91
C LEU A 49 5.82 0.13 -0.26
N GLN A 50 6.07 -0.78 -1.17
CA GLN A 50 5.33 -0.89 -2.43
C GLN A 50 4.79 -2.29 -2.66
N LEU A 51 3.57 -2.34 -3.18
CA LEU A 51 2.97 -3.53 -3.77
C LEU A 51 3.14 -3.45 -5.29
N VAL A 52 3.80 -4.44 -5.87
CA VAL A 52 4.00 -4.57 -7.32
C VAL A 52 3.05 -5.62 -7.86
N GLN A 53 2.22 -5.22 -8.80
CA GLN A 53 1.20 -6.07 -9.42
C GLN A 53 1.52 -6.26 -10.89
N LYS A 54 1.71 -7.50 -11.33
CA LYS A 54 1.87 -7.83 -12.74
C LYS A 54 0.57 -7.61 -13.46
N ARG A 55 0.66 -7.03 -14.65
CA ARG A 55 -0.48 -6.72 -15.51
C ARG A 55 -0.31 -7.38 -16.86
N TYR A 56 -1.43 -7.80 -17.44
CA TYR A 56 -1.45 -8.44 -18.74
C TYR A 56 -2.59 -7.84 -19.56
N ASP A 57 -2.36 -7.78 -20.89
CA ASP A 57 -3.41 -7.40 -21.83
C ASP A 57 -4.49 -8.49 -21.87
N SER A 58 -5.74 -8.11 -21.66
CA SER A 58 -6.88 -9.06 -21.59
C SER A 58 -7.17 -9.73 -22.94
N ASN A 59 -6.79 -9.13 -24.03
CA ASN A 59 -7.06 -9.65 -25.38
C ASN A 59 -5.91 -10.51 -25.92
N SER A 60 -4.66 -10.10 -25.67
CA SER A 60 -3.47 -10.76 -26.24
C SER A 60 -2.70 -11.60 -25.22
N GLY A 61 -2.95 -11.42 -23.90
CA GLY A 61 -2.19 -12.05 -22.85
C GLY A 61 -0.75 -11.54 -22.70
N LYS A 62 -0.36 -10.51 -23.45
CA LYS A 62 0.98 -9.93 -23.36
C LYS A 62 1.16 -9.20 -22.04
N ALA A 63 2.39 -9.28 -21.49
CA ALA A 63 2.74 -8.55 -20.28
C ALA A 63 2.72 -7.04 -20.55
N LEU A 64 2.06 -6.30 -19.66
CA LEU A 64 2.08 -4.85 -19.58
C LEU A 64 3.05 -4.41 -18.46
N ASP A 65 3.31 -3.10 -18.38
CA ASP A 65 4.09 -2.56 -17.29
C ASP A 65 3.43 -2.89 -15.93
N ASP A 66 4.24 -3.20 -14.93
CA ASP A 66 3.75 -3.50 -13.59
C ASP A 66 3.05 -2.28 -13.00
N SER A 67 1.96 -2.54 -12.27
CA SER A 67 1.32 -1.52 -11.43
C SER A 67 2.03 -1.48 -10.08
N VAL A 68 2.39 -0.29 -9.62
CA VAL A 68 3.05 -0.08 -8.34
C VAL A 68 2.16 0.77 -7.45
N GLN A 69 1.87 0.29 -6.24
CA GLN A 69 1.08 1.01 -5.26
C GLN A 69 1.87 1.15 -3.96
N SER A 70 1.95 2.37 -3.45
CA SER A 70 2.63 2.65 -2.17
C SER A 70 1.70 2.42 -1.00
N PHE A 71 2.26 1.92 0.11
CA PHE A 71 1.52 1.67 1.34
C PHE A 71 2.21 2.31 2.54
N ASP A 72 1.40 2.86 3.43
CA ASP A 72 1.81 3.28 4.76
C ASP A 72 1.33 2.24 5.79
N LEU A 73 2.25 1.75 6.62
CA LEU A 73 1.92 0.75 7.63
C LEU A 73 0.87 1.25 8.64
N GLY A 74 0.91 2.54 9.00
CA GLY A 74 -0.07 3.14 9.90
C GLY A 74 -1.49 3.11 9.31
N SER A 75 -1.63 3.53 8.05
CA SER A 75 -2.90 3.49 7.33
C SER A 75 -3.42 2.06 7.18
N LEU A 76 -2.53 1.12 6.86
CA LEU A 76 -2.89 -0.29 6.73
C LEU A 76 -3.38 -0.86 8.06
N ALA A 77 -2.72 -0.54 9.17
CA ALA A 77 -3.14 -0.95 10.51
C ALA A 77 -4.53 -0.38 10.87
N ASN A 78 -4.80 0.87 10.51
CA ASN A 78 -6.11 1.49 10.70
C ASN A 78 -7.20 0.80 9.88
N ASP A 79 -6.92 0.44 8.64
CA ASP A 79 -7.83 -0.30 7.78
C ASP A 79 -8.14 -1.68 8.35
N ILE A 80 -7.14 -2.38 8.86
CA ILE A 80 -7.32 -3.68 9.52
C ILE A 80 -8.21 -3.53 10.75
N SER A 81 -7.98 -2.52 11.59
CA SER A 81 -8.78 -2.25 12.78
C SER A 81 -10.24 -1.97 12.42
N ARG A 82 -10.48 -1.18 11.37
CA ARG A 82 -11.82 -0.89 10.87
C ARG A 82 -12.54 -2.16 10.41
N ILE A 83 -11.85 -2.99 9.62
CA ILE A 83 -12.42 -4.26 9.14
C ILE A 83 -12.78 -5.18 10.30
N LYS A 84 -11.91 -5.27 11.32
CA LYS A 84 -12.20 -6.07 12.51
C LYS A 84 -13.44 -5.58 13.25
N ALA A 85 -13.61 -4.27 13.37
CA ALA A 85 -14.79 -3.66 13.98
C ALA A 85 -16.05 -3.96 13.17
N ASP A 86 -15.97 -3.87 11.84
CA ASP A 86 -17.07 -4.18 10.94
C ASP A 86 -17.48 -5.66 11.04
N ILE A 87 -16.51 -6.56 11.13
CA ILE A 87 -16.76 -8.01 11.31
C ILE A 87 -17.52 -8.24 12.62
N LYS A 88 -17.07 -7.63 13.70
CA LYS A 88 -17.73 -7.77 15.01
C LYS A 88 -19.17 -7.24 14.96
N SER A 89 -19.38 -6.08 14.35
CA SER A 89 -20.71 -5.49 14.19
C SER A 89 -21.64 -6.41 13.41
N LEU A 90 -21.15 -7.01 12.33
CA LEU A 90 -21.93 -7.94 11.52
C LEU A 90 -22.22 -9.26 12.26
N GLN A 91 -21.27 -9.73 13.07
CA GLN A 91 -21.48 -10.92 13.91
C GLN A 91 -22.54 -10.67 14.97
N ASP A 92 -22.53 -9.50 15.60
CA ASP A 92 -23.54 -9.10 16.60
C ASP A 92 -24.92 -9.00 15.94
N GLU A 93 -25.01 -8.39 14.77
CA GLU A 93 -26.24 -8.31 14.00
C GLU A 93 -26.79 -9.70 13.61
N GLN A 94 -25.89 -10.57 13.15
CA GLN A 94 -26.26 -11.95 12.84
C GLN A 94 -26.86 -12.67 14.06
N ALA A 95 -26.22 -12.53 15.22
CA ALA A 95 -26.70 -13.15 16.47
C ALA A 95 -28.09 -12.64 16.85
N ASP A 96 -28.31 -11.33 16.71
CA ASP A 96 -29.61 -10.71 17.00
C ASP A 96 -30.69 -11.24 16.03
N MET A 97 -30.38 -11.34 14.75
CA MET A 97 -31.31 -11.85 13.75
C MET A 97 -31.63 -13.34 13.96
N GLU A 98 -30.64 -14.13 14.34
CA GLU A 98 -30.85 -15.54 14.68
C GLU A 98 -31.72 -15.74 15.90
N GLN A 99 -31.56 -14.88 16.92
CA GLN A 99 -32.43 -14.88 18.08
C GLN A 99 -33.88 -14.51 17.72
N LEU A 100 -34.05 -13.51 16.87
CA LEU A 100 -35.39 -13.12 16.37
C LEU A 100 -36.04 -14.27 15.62
N GLU A 101 -35.30 -14.92 14.71
CA GLU A 101 -35.80 -16.08 13.96
C GLU A 101 -36.24 -17.18 14.91
N LYS A 102 -35.43 -17.49 15.92
CA LYS A 102 -35.74 -18.50 16.91
C LYS A 102 -37.01 -18.16 17.68
N ASP A 103 -37.16 -16.92 18.11
CA ASP A 103 -38.33 -16.46 18.84
C ASP A 103 -39.60 -16.51 18.00
N LEU A 104 -39.51 -16.17 16.72
CA LEU A 104 -40.62 -16.23 15.78
C LEU A 104 -41.05 -17.69 15.49
N LYS A 105 -40.11 -18.59 15.36
CA LYS A 105 -40.38 -20.01 15.15
C LYS A 105 -41.03 -20.69 16.37
N ALA A 106 -40.84 -20.13 17.53
CA ALA A 106 -41.40 -20.64 18.78
C ALA A 106 -42.88 -20.23 19.00
N LEU A 107 -43.38 -19.33 18.14
CA LEU A 107 -44.78 -18.86 18.24
C LEU A 107 -45.79 -19.91 17.73
#